data_1c0cdb8d194de109f6fec41cbae08be1
#
_entry.id   1c0cdb8d194de109f6fec41cbae08be1
#
_cell.length_a   1.000
_cell.length_b   1.000
_cell.length_c   1.000
_cell.angle_alpha   90.00
_cell.angle_beta   90.00
_cell.angle_gamma   90.00
#
_symmetry.space_group_name_H-M   'P 1'
#
loop_
_entity.id
_entity.type
_entity.pdbx_description
1 polymer ?
#
loop_
_entity_poly.entity_id
_entity_poly.type
_entity_poly.pdbx_seq_one_letter_code
_entity_poly.pdbx_strand_id
1 'polypeptide(L)'
;GEYISTAAKLQVGHPPGAPLLQMIGAFMAMFALEPTQVAKMVNLVSGVSSAFTILFMFWTITNLTRKLISKEEVITNSKALAILGSGIVGSLAFTFSDSFWFNATETEVYAMASLIMSLLLWLGLKWVDDLENPRGNKWIILISFVVGLTFGIQFMGFLAIPTIGLLYYFKTYKTTTVKNFLLANIIVVAILMLVYKFSLTYVLKVFGWSEVFFINTIGLPFNSGTIIMGLIFVGVFYWALRYTRNNNYTVANTIVLCLMFLFLGFSSWLMLPIRANADVVINENDPSDARSLLAYYNREQYPGVDSPVYGAYYSDTFAPAGDEKDEKPKYEKDLKAGKYIIVNNYKDALQGPNPDHVGLLPRMWSEQNAENYMKYFDPLTFRIKSDYLGNNELREAVNQFKDGYAKGEIDTSQYMRFLREFSEYIDVQPPTVMQNIKYMFQFQFGYMYWRYFMWNFVGKQDDIQGRYDNHGNWLSGINFVDSARLGSQENLPSDIKNNKGRNTYFFLPLLLGIIGLIFQISRNPKQFWALFVFFMFTGIAIQFYTNPAIFQPRERDYSLVGSFYVFAL
;
A
#
# COMPACT_ATOMS: atom_id res chain seq x y z
N GLY A 1 -17.15 4.65 -8.37
CA GLY A 1 -17.73 5.61 -9.34
C GLY A 1 -16.69 6.34 -10.15
N GLU A 2 -15.70 6.96 -9.52
CA GLU A 2 -14.71 7.83 -10.17
C GLU A 2 -13.91 7.09 -11.28
N TYR A 3 -13.35 5.92 -11.01
CA TYR A 3 -12.61 5.16 -12.02
C TYR A 3 -13.47 4.77 -13.23
N ILE A 4 -14.77 4.53 -13.04
CA ILE A 4 -15.69 4.27 -14.16
C ILE A 4 -15.85 5.53 -15.01
N SER A 5 -16.10 6.68 -14.37
CA SER A 5 -16.31 7.95 -15.06
C SER A 5 -15.07 8.42 -15.79
N THR A 6 -13.91 8.35 -15.14
CA THR A 6 -12.63 8.78 -15.75
C THR A 6 -12.14 7.81 -16.82
N ALA A 7 -12.36 6.50 -16.67
CA ALA A 7 -12.04 5.51 -17.69
C ALA A 7 -12.92 5.68 -18.94
N ALA A 8 -14.24 5.81 -18.77
CA ALA A 8 -15.19 5.86 -19.89
C ALA A 8 -14.85 6.90 -20.96
N LYS A 9 -14.28 8.04 -20.57
CA LYS A 9 -13.88 9.14 -21.46
C LYS A 9 -12.37 9.43 -21.43
N LEU A 10 -11.59 8.55 -20.81
CA LEU A 10 -10.15 8.69 -20.61
C LEU A 10 -9.79 10.08 -20.07
N GLN A 11 -10.23 10.35 -18.84
CA GLN A 11 -10.07 11.63 -18.14
C GLN A 11 -9.00 11.53 -17.04
N VAL A 12 -8.69 12.63 -16.38
CA VAL A 12 -7.68 12.71 -15.32
C VAL A 12 -8.38 12.66 -13.96
N GLY A 13 -8.26 11.53 -13.25
CA GLY A 13 -8.81 11.33 -11.91
C GLY A 13 -7.91 11.90 -10.80
N HIS A 14 -8.28 11.69 -9.53
CA HIS A 14 -7.51 12.21 -8.41
C HIS A 14 -6.11 11.54 -8.25
N PRO A 15 -5.12 12.28 -7.76
CA PRO A 15 -3.76 11.78 -7.55
C PRO A 15 -3.64 10.60 -6.55
N PRO A 16 -2.71 9.67 -6.77
CA PRO A 16 -1.69 9.67 -7.80
C PRO A 16 -2.15 9.11 -9.15
N GLY A 17 -3.46 8.88 -9.36
CA GLY A 17 -4.04 8.34 -10.56
C GLY A 17 -3.74 6.85 -10.82
N ALA A 18 -4.43 6.29 -11.81
CA ALA A 18 -4.22 4.92 -12.28
C ALA A 18 -4.33 4.88 -13.82
N PRO A 19 -3.40 5.54 -14.54
CA PRO A 19 -3.55 5.77 -15.99
C PRO A 19 -3.64 4.48 -16.80
N LEU A 20 -2.93 3.42 -16.44
CA LEU A 20 -3.02 2.14 -17.13
C LEU A 20 -4.39 1.48 -16.93
N LEU A 21 -4.92 1.51 -15.69
CA LEU A 21 -6.28 1.01 -15.42
C LEU A 21 -7.32 1.81 -16.23
N GLN A 22 -7.17 3.13 -16.27
CA GLN A 22 -8.08 4.01 -17.02
C GLN A 22 -8.02 3.73 -18.52
N MET A 23 -6.84 3.51 -19.11
CA MET A 23 -6.69 3.17 -20.53
C MET A 23 -7.34 1.82 -20.85
N ILE A 24 -7.13 0.79 -20.02
CA ILE A 24 -7.76 -0.52 -20.21
C ILE A 24 -9.28 -0.42 -19.99
N GLY A 25 -9.72 0.36 -19.00
CA GLY A 25 -11.13 0.62 -18.75
C GLY A 25 -11.80 1.36 -19.91
N ALA A 26 -11.12 2.35 -20.51
CA ALA A 26 -11.59 3.04 -21.72
C ALA A 26 -11.74 2.08 -22.90
N PHE A 27 -10.75 1.20 -23.11
CA PHE A 27 -10.83 0.16 -24.12
C PHE A 27 -12.03 -0.77 -23.90
N MET A 28 -12.25 -1.21 -22.68
CA MET A 28 -13.42 -2.06 -22.35
C MET A 28 -14.75 -1.31 -22.49
N ALA A 29 -14.79 -0.03 -22.17
CA ALA A 29 -15.99 0.81 -22.35
C ALA A 29 -16.44 0.89 -23.81
N MET A 30 -15.53 0.73 -24.79
CA MET A 30 -15.87 0.71 -26.22
C MET A 30 -16.76 -0.47 -26.63
N PHE A 31 -16.83 -1.52 -25.82
CA PHE A 31 -17.69 -2.69 -26.06
C PHE A 31 -19.10 -2.53 -25.47
N ALA A 32 -19.39 -1.40 -24.81
CA ALA A 32 -20.74 -1.09 -24.35
C ALA A 32 -21.62 -0.71 -25.55
N LEU A 33 -22.69 -1.46 -25.75
CA LEU A 33 -23.68 -1.19 -26.83
C LEU A 33 -24.58 0.00 -26.49
N GLU A 34 -24.77 0.25 -25.18
CA GLU A 34 -25.58 1.33 -24.65
C GLU A 34 -24.86 2.03 -23.48
N PRO A 35 -25.11 3.32 -23.23
CA PRO A 35 -24.47 4.06 -22.12
C PRO A 35 -24.66 3.39 -20.75
N THR A 36 -25.78 2.72 -20.52
CA THR A 36 -26.09 1.99 -19.29
C THR A 36 -25.17 0.80 -19.03
N GLN A 37 -24.52 0.26 -20.07
CA GLN A 37 -23.61 -0.88 -19.98
C GLN A 37 -22.15 -0.47 -19.71
N VAL A 38 -21.80 0.82 -19.84
CA VAL A 38 -20.42 1.29 -19.68
C VAL A 38 -19.84 0.88 -18.32
N ALA A 39 -20.57 1.09 -17.23
CA ALA A 39 -20.11 0.70 -15.90
C ALA A 39 -19.83 -0.81 -15.79
N LYS A 40 -20.68 -1.65 -16.39
CA LYS A 40 -20.50 -3.10 -16.43
C LYS A 40 -19.24 -3.48 -17.21
N MET A 41 -19.01 -2.86 -18.38
CA MET A 41 -17.81 -3.14 -19.18
C MET A 41 -16.53 -2.73 -18.48
N VAL A 42 -16.52 -1.58 -17.83
CA VAL A 42 -15.35 -1.17 -17.02
C VAL A 42 -15.14 -2.08 -15.82
N ASN A 43 -16.20 -2.51 -15.12
CA ASN A 43 -16.09 -3.49 -14.04
C ASN A 43 -15.53 -4.84 -14.48
N LEU A 44 -15.75 -5.26 -15.72
CA LEU A 44 -15.19 -6.51 -16.26
C LEU A 44 -13.65 -6.51 -16.23
N VAL A 45 -12.99 -5.35 -16.24
CA VAL A 45 -11.52 -5.26 -16.06
C VAL A 45 -11.11 -5.91 -14.75
N SER A 46 -11.83 -5.64 -13.65
CA SER A 46 -11.55 -6.24 -12.35
C SER A 46 -11.83 -7.75 -12.33
N GLY A 47 -12.94 -8.17 -12.90
CA GLY A 47 -13.29 -9.60 -13.00
C GLY A 47 -12.26 -10.39 -13.83
N VAL A 48 -11.86 -9.88 -15.00
CA VAL A 48 -10.85 -10.51 -15.86
C VAL A 48 -9.48 -10.51 -15.19
N SER A 49 -9.07 -9.41 -14.55
CA SER A 49 -7.83 -9.33 -13.79
C SER A 49 -7.79 -10.37 -12.67
N SER A 50 -8.90 -10.54 -11.96
CA SER A 50 -9.04 -11.54 -10.89
C SER A 50 -8.96 -12.97 -11.44
N ALA A 51 -9.59 -13.26 -12.59
CA ALA A 51 -9.51 -14.56 -13.23
C ALA A 51 -8.05 -14.91 -13.63
N PHE A 52 -7.31 -13.96 -14.20
CA PHE A 52 -5.90 -14.16 -14.50
C PHE A 52 -5.03 -14.26 -13.24
N THR A 53 -5.36 -13.57 -12.14
CA THR A 53 -4.70 -13.75 -10.85
C THR A 53 -4.78 -15.22 -10.40
N ILE A 54 -5.97 -15.82 -10.49
CA ILE A 54 -6.21 -17.23 -10.15
C ILE A 54 -5.45 -18.16 -11.09
N LEU A 55 -5.37 -17.87 -12.39
CA LEU A 55 -4.58 -18.63 -13.34
C LEU A 55 -3.09 -18.65 -12.95
N PHE A 56 -2.51 -17.47 -12.66
CA PHE A 56 -1.11 -17.38 -12.21
C PHE A 56 -0.90 -18.03 -10.83
N MET A 57 -1.88 -17.99 -9.95
CA MET A 57 -1.85 -18.71 -8.68
C MET A 57 -1.80 -20.22 -8.90
N PHE A 58 -2.67 -20.74 -9.74
CA PHE A 58 -2.68 -22.16 -10.11
C PHE A 58 -1.32 -22.59 -10.68
N TRP A 59 -0.77 -21.81 -11.63
CA TRP A 59 0.55 -22.11 -12.18
C TRP A 59 1.69 -22.00 -11.15
N THR A 60 1.58 -21.08 -10.21
CA THR A 60 2.53 -20.94 -9.12
C THR A 60 2.49 -22.16 -8.21
N ILE A 61 1.32 -22.57 -7.73
CA ILE A 61 1.15 -23.74 -6.86
C ILE A 61 1.65 -25.01 -7.55
N THR A 62 1.24 -25.24 -8.81
CA THR A 62 1.65 -26.43 -9.56
C THR A 62 3.16 -26.44 -9.82
N ASN A 63 3.80 -25.28 -10.07
CA ASN A 63 5.26 -25.18 -10.18
C ASN A 63 5.95 -25.50 -8.86
N LEU A 64 5.46 -24.96 -7.73
CA LEU A 64 6.03 -25.21 -6.41
C LEU A 64 5.88 -26.69 -6.01
N THR A 65 4.70 -27.27 -6.20
CA THR A 65 4.43 -28.67 -5.89
C THR A 65 5.24 -29.62 -6.77
N ARG A 66 5.40 -29.27 -8.07
CA ARG A 66 6.24 -30.06 -9.00
C ARG A 66 7.69 -30.15 -8.53
N LYS A 67 8.22 -29.10 -7.90
CA LYS A 67 9.59 -29.06 -7.36
C LYS A 67 9.83 -29.96 -6.14
N LEU A 68 8.78 -30.45 -5.49
CA LEU A 68 8.88 -31.45 -4.42
C LEU A 68 9.21 -32.84 -4.95
N ILE A 69 8.98 -33.09 -6.24
CA ILE A 69 9.29 -34.36 -6.92
C ILE A 69 10.64 -34.20 -7.62
N SER A 70 11.52 -35.24 -7.46
CA SER A 70 12.82 -35.24 -8.12
C SER A 70 12.68 -35.08 -9.64
N LYS A 71 13.62 -34.38 -10.28
CA LYS A 71 13.64 -34.20 -11.74
C LYS A 71 13.74 -35.51 -12.51
N GLU A 72 14.41 -36.52 -11.93
CA GLU A 72 14.63 -37.83 -12.53
C GLU A 72 13.44 -38.78 -12.35
N GLU A 73 12.51 -38.42 -11.48
CA GLU A 73 11.37 -39.23 -11.14
C GLU A 73 10.21 -39.07 -12.12
N VAL A 74 9.70 -40.18 -12.65
CA VAL A 74 8.55 -40.18 -13.58
C VAL A 74 7.29 -39.67 -12.86
N ILE A 75 6.58 -38.77 -13.50
CA ILE A 75 5.30 -38.29 -13.00
C ILE A 75 4.23 -39.35 -13.31
N THR A 76 3.85 -40.09 -12.25
CA THR A 76 2.72 -41.02 -12.31
C THR A 76 1.39 -40.24 -12.28
N ASN A 77 0.27 -40.91 -12.65
CA ASN A 77 -1.05 -40.33 -12.60
C ASN A 77 -1.41 -39.79 -11.18
N SER A 78 -1.03 -40.53 -10.13
CA SER A 78 -1.26 -40.08 -8.74
C SER A 78 -0.49 -38.80 -8.39
N LYS A 79 0.77 -38.69 -8.84
CA LYS A 79 1.56 -37.47 -8.65
C LYS A 79 1.01 -36.31 -9.47
N ALA A 80 0.61 -36.58 -10.70
CA ALA A 80 -0.05 -35.56 -11.54
C ALA A 80 -1.34 -35.04 -10.89
N LEU A 81 -2.16 -35.95 -10.36
CA LEU A 81 -3.39 -35.61 -9.65
C LEU A 81 -3.08 -34.80 -8.37
N ALA A 82 -2.06 -35.14 -7.61
CA ALA A 82 -1.64 -34.38 -6.43
C ALA A 82 -1.20 -32.95 -6.80
N ILE A 83 -0.39 -32.78 -7.86
CA ILE A 83 0.07 -31.47 -8.33
C ILE A 83 -1.12 -30.61 -8.78
N LEU A 84 -1.95 -31.15 -9.65
CA LEU A 84 -3.10 -30.41 -10.20
C LEU A 84 -4.16 -30.16 -9.14
N GLY A 85 -4.43 -31.14 -8.28
CA GLY A 85 -5.36 -31.02 -7.15
C GLY A 85 -4.94 -29.94 -6.17
N SER A 86 -3.67 -29.88 -5.80
CA SER A 86 -3.14 -28.79 -4.96
C SER A 86 -3.36 -27.42 -5.61
N GLY A 87 -3.07 -27.30 -6.92
CA GLY A 87 -3.33 -26.08 -7.66
C GLY A 87 -4.79 -25.66 -7.64
N ILE A 88 -5.71 -26.61 -7.86
CA ILE A 88 -7.17 -26.35 -7.84
C ILE A 88 -7.62 -25.92 -6.44
N VAL A 89 -7.24 -26.66 -5.39
CA VAL A 89 -7.69 -26.39 -4.01
C VAL A 89 -7.24 -25.00 -3.55
N GLY A 90 -5.95 -24.68 -3.68
CA GLY A 90 -5.43 -23.38 -3.26
C GLY A 90 -6.04 -22.22 -4.06
N SER A 91 -6.12 -22.38 -5.39
CA SER A 91 -6.69 -21.33 -6.27
C SER A 91 -8.17 -21.10 -5.99
N LEU A 92 -8.97 -22.15 -5.77
CA LEU A 92 -10.39 -22.00 -5.44
C LEU A 92 -10.59 -21.44 -4.03
N ALA A 93 -9.78 -21.85 -3.06
CA ALA A 93 -9.84 -21.28 -1.70
C ALA A 93 -9.63 -19.76 -1.73
N PHE A 94 -8.66 -19.29 -2.53
CA PHE A 94 -8.45 -17.86 -2.69
C PHE A 94 -9.54 -17.18 -3.51
N THR A 95 -10.05 -17.82 -4.57
CA THR A 95 -11.15 -17.28 -5.40
C THR A 95 -12.35 -16.91 -4.56
N PHE A 96 -12.72 -17.75 -3.60
CA PHE A 96 -13.91 -17.56 -2.75
C PHE A 96 -13.61 -16.88 -1.42
N SER A 97 -12.42 -16.32 -1.24
CA SER A 97 -12.12 -15.48 -0.08
C SER A 97 -12.83 -14.12 -0.20
N ASP A 98 -13.36 -13.60 0.89
CA ASP A 98 -14.20 -12.40 0.91
C ASP A 98 -13.58 -11.18 0.25
N SER A 99 -12.39 -10.82 0.67
CA SER A 99 -11.70 -9.62 0.17
C SER A 99 -11.36 -9.71 -1.32
N PHE A 100 -10.94 -10.89 -1.79
CA PHE A 100 -10.61 -11.08 -3.20
C PHE A 100 -11.83 -11.10 -4.09
N TRP A 101 -12.90 -11.78 -3.66
CA TRP A 101 -14.18 -11.80 -4.38
C TRP A 101 -14.77 -10.40 -4.54
N PHE A 102 -14.73 -9.62 -3.46
CA PHE A 102 -15.22 -8.25 -3.47
C PHE A 102 -14.43 -7.38 -4.46
N ASN A 103 -13.10 -7.46 -4.45
CA ASN A 103 -12.25 -6.76 -5.41
C ASN A 103 -12.54 -7.13 -6.88
N ALA A 104 -12.97 -8.37 -7.16
CA ALA A 104 -13.31 -8.81 -8.51
C ALA A 104 -14.57 -8.15 -9.06
N THR A 105 -15.46 -7.65 -8.19
CA THR A 105 -16.77 -7.09 -8.57
C THR A 105 -16.79 -5.56 -8.61
N GLU A 106 -15.71 -4.89 -8.19
CA GLU A 106 -15.61 -3.43 -8.16
C GLU A 106 -14.57 -2.91 -9.17
N THR A 107 -14.87 -1.74 -9.77
CA THR A 107 -13.85 -1.01 -10.54
C THR A 107 -12.92 -0.26 -9.60
N GLU A 108 -11.90 -0.98 -9.14
CA GLU A 108 -10.85 -0.47 -8.28
C GLU A 108 -9.48 -0.98 -8.75
N VAL A 109 -8.42 -0.36 -8.28
CA VAL A 109 -7.05 -0.72 -8.66
C VAL A 109 -6.59 -2.08 -8.15
N TYR A 110 -7.23 -2.62 -7.10
CA TYR A 110 -6.72 -3.76 -6.34
C TYR A 110 -6.80 -5.10 -7.06
N ALA A 111 -7.84 -5.32 -7.87
CA ALA A 111 -7.94 -6.53 -8.69
C ALA A 111 -6.78 -6.60 -9.70
N MET A 112 -6.49 -5.49 -10.38
CA MET A 112 -5.40 -5.42 -11.35
C MET A 112 -4.03 -5.42 -10.66
N ALA A 113 -3.90 -4.82 -9.47
CA ALA A 113 -2.69 -4.91 -8.65
C ALA A 113 -2.40 -6.35 -8.22
N SER A 114 -3.44 -7.12 -7.87
CA SER A 114 -3.32 -8.56 -7.54
C SER A 114 -2.86 -9.37 -8.75
N LEU A 115 -3.36 -9.05 -9.95
CA LEU A 115 -2.88 -9.65 -11.20
C LEU A 115 -1.38 -9.38 -11.40
N ILE A 116 -0.94 -8.13 -11.31
CA ILE A 116 0.47 -7.77 -11.48
C ILE A 116 1.34 -8.49 -10.44
N MET A 117 0.91 -8.53 -9.19
CA MET A 117 1.62 -9.19 -8.09
C MET A 117 1.77 -10.71 -8.34
N SER A 118 0.69 -11.39 -8.72
CA SER A 118 0.71 -12.82 -9.03
C SER A 118 1.56 -13.14 -10.26
N LEU A 119 1.47 -12.31 -11.30
CA LEU A 119 2.31 -12.39 -12.50
C LEU A 119 3.79 -12.22 -12.15
N LEU A 120 4.15 -11.22 -11.33
CA LEU A 120 5.53 -10.98 -10.92
C LEU A 120 6.11 -12.16 -10.12
N LEU A 121 5.35 -12.74 -9.20
CA LEU A 121 5.78 -13.94 -8.49
C LEU A 121 6.02 -15.11 -9.45
N TRP A 122 5.08 -15.35 -10.36
CA TRP A 122 5.21 -16.41 -11.36
C TRP A 122 6.41 -16.19 -12.28
N LEU A 123 6.61 -14.96 -12.79
CA LEU A 123 7.78 -14.59 -13.59
C LEU A 123 9.09 -14.75 -12.81
N GLY A 124 9.10 -14.40 -11.51
CA GLY A 124 10.24 -14.60 -10.63
C GLY A 124 10.64 -16.08 -10.52
N LEU A 125 9.66 -16.96 -10.38
CA LEU A 125 9.89 -18.41 -10.39
C LEU A 125 10.43 -18.89 -11.74
N LYS A 126 9.89 -18.40 -12.86
CA LYS A 126 10.39 -18.69 -14.21
C LYS A 126 11.82 -18.22 -14.41
N TRP A 127 12.14 -17.03 -13.95
CA TRP A 127 13.51 -16.51 -14.01
C TRP A 127 14.50 -17.38 -13.26
N VAL A 128 14.15 -17.75 -12.02
CA VAL A 128 15.01 -18.61 -11.18
C VAL A 128 15.18 -20.00 -11.77
N ASP A 129 14.15 -20.54 -12.42
CA ASP A 129 14.22 -21.84 -13.10
C ASP A 129 15.11 -21.80 -14.36
N ASP A 130 15.18 -20.65 -15.02
CA ASP A 130 15.89 -20.44 -16.31
C ASP A 130 17.26 -19.74 -16.15
N LEU A 131 17.76 -19.54 -14.92
CA LEU A 131 19.01 -18.77 -14.68
C LEU A 131 20.23 -19.31 -15.42
N GLU A 132 20.33 -20.63 -15.58
CA GLU A 132 21.45 -21.30 -16.26
C GLU A 132 21.30 -21.28 -17.78
N ASN A 133 20.14 -20.85 -18.31
CA ASN A 133 19.90 -20.76 -19.74
C ASN A 133 20.54 -19.45 -20.28
N PRO A 134 21.27 -19.49 -21.42
CA PRO A 134 21.87 -18.28 -22.03
C PRO A 134 20.86 -17.16 -22.30
N ARG A 135 19.58 -17.48 -22.46
CA ARG A 135 18.49 -16.51 -22.66
C ARG A 135 17.67 -16.24 -21.38
N GLY A 136 18.12 -16.70 -20.21
CA GLY A 136 17.40 -16.53 -18.94
C GLY A 136 17.13 -15.07 -18.57
N ASN A 137 18.02 -14.15 -18.95
CA ASN A 137 17.86 -12.71 -18.68
C ASN A 137 16.61 -12.08 -19.33
N LYS A 138 15.95 -12.72 -20.29
CA LYS A 138 14.66 -12.24 -20.83
C LYS A 138 13.60 -12.06 -19.74
N TRP A 139 13.61 -12.94 -18.73
CA TRP A 139 12.64 -12.90 -17.64
C TRP A 139 12.82 -11.69 -16.73
N ILE A 140 14.05 -11.34 -16.34
CA ILE A 140 14.29 -10.16 -15.49
C ILE A 140 13.99 -8.86 -16.22
N ILE A 141 14.21 -8.80 -17.54
CA ILE A 141 13.82 -7.66 -18.37
C ILE A 141 12.29 -7.53 -18.42
N LEU A 142 11.57 -8.65 -18.59
CA LEU A 142 10.10 -8.66 -18.55
C LEU A 142 9.57 -8.30 -17.18
N ILE A 143 10.19 -8.82 -16.10
CA ILE A 143 9.86 -8.42 -14.71
C ILE A 143 10.00 -6.91 -14.55
N SER A 144 11.09 -6.32 -15.04
CA SER A 144 11.32 -4.88 -14.95
C SER A 144 10.24 -4.07 -15.69
N PHE A 145 9.81 -4.53 -16.86
CA PHE A 145 8.67 -3.93 -17.58
C PHE A 145 7.37 -4.00 -16.79
N VAL A 146 7.03 -5.18 -16.25
CA VAL A 146 5.82 -5.37 -15.44
C VAL A 146 5.87 -4.54 -14.14
N VAL A 147 7.06 -4.42 -13.52
CA VAL A 147 7.28 -3.50 -12.38
C VAL A 147 7.02 -2.06 -12.80
N GLY A 148 7.43 -1.65 -14.00
CA GLY A 148 7.12 -0.34 -14.56
C GLY A 148 5.62 -0.10 -14.74
N LEU A 149 4.87 -1.10 -15.24
CA LEU A 149 3.41 -1.03 -15.37
C LEU A 149 2.70 -0.82 -14.03
N THR A 150 3.27 -1.30 -12.94
CA THR A 150 2.72 -1.15 -11.57
C THR A 150 2.46 0.32 -11.20
N PHE A 151 3.29 1.24 -11.66
CA PHE A 151 3.11 2.67 -11.42
C PHE A 151 1.82 3.24 -12.05
N GLY A 152 1.36 2.65 -13.14
CA GLY A 152 0.12 3.04 -13.81
C GLY A 152 -1.14 2.41 -13.20
N ILE A 153 -1.00 1.63 -12.11
CA ILE A 153 -2.10 0.93 -11.45
C ILE A 153 -2.09 1.24 -9.96
N GLN A 154 -1.17 0.59 -9.21
CA GLN A 154 -1.08 0.69 -7.76
C GLN A 154 0.22 0.04 -7.26
N PHE A 155 0.86 0.61 -6.24
CA PHE A 155 2.22 0.26 -5.77
C PHE A 155 2.38 -1.14 -5.16
N MET A 156 1.31 -1.89 -4.95
CA MET A 156 1.35 -3.22 -4.35
C MET A 156 2.24 -4.22 -5.11
N GLY A 157 2.35 -4.08 -6.45
CA GLY A 157 3.21 -4.95 -7.27
C GLY A 157 4.69 -4.88 -6.89
N PHE A 158 5.20 -3.73 -6.40
CA PHE A 158 6.60 -3.62 -5.98
C PHE A 158 6.95 -4.54 -4.82
N LEU A 159 5.98 -4.91 -4.00
CA LEU A 159 6.18 -5.75 -2.83
C LEU A 159 6.60 -7.19 -3.19
N ALA A 160 6.51 -7.58 -4.47
CA ALA A 160 7.06 -8.82 -4.99
C ALA A 160 8.59 -8.78 -5.18
N ILE A 161 9.21 -7.59 -5.29
CA ILE A 161 10.64 -7.43 -5.57
C ILE A 161 11.53 -8.13 -4.53
N PRO A 162 11.33 -7.97 -3.21
CA PRO A 162 12.14 -8.67 -2.21
C PRO A 162 12.07 -10.19 -2.36
N THR A 163 10.89 -10.72 -2.61
CA THR A 163 10.66 -12.16 -2.80
C THR A 163 11.42 -12.70 -4.02
N ILE A 164 11.33 -12.00 -5.17
CA ILE A 164 12.04 -12.36 -6.40
C ILE A 164 13.55 -12.34 -6.16
N GLY A 165 14.05 -11.30 -5.48
CA GLY A 165 15.47 -11.20 -5.13
C GLY A 165 15.95 -12.29 -4.18
N LEU A 166 15.14 -12.70 -3.20
CA LEU A 166 15.45 -13.82 -2.30
C LEU A 166 15.41 -15.17 -3.02
N LEU A 167 14.46 -15.40 -3.92
CA LEU A 167 14.43 -16.59 -4.77
C LEU A 167 15.71 -16.71 -5.60
N TYR A 168 16.16 -15.59 -6.20
CA TYR A 168 17.44 -15.52 -6.91
C TYR A 168 18.62 -15.81 -5.99
N TYR A 169 18.69 -15.20 -4.82
CA TYR A 169 19.72 -15.42 -3.82
C TYR A 169 19.84 -16.91 -3.44
N PHE A 170 18.74 -17.55 -3.07
CA PHE A 170 18.73 -18.94 -2.66
C PHE A 170 19.07 -19.92 -3.80
N LYS A 171 18.83 -19.56 -5.04
CA LYS A 171 19.22 -20.36 -6.21
C LYS A 171 20.72 -20.24 -6.50
N THR A 172 21.27 -19.01 -6.39
CA THR A 172 22.65 -18.72 -6.77
C THR A 172 23.65 -19.12 -5.69
N TYR A 173 23.31 -18.87 -4.41
CA TYR A 173 24.20 -19.17 -3.29
C TYR A 173 23.90 -20.54 -2.71
N LYS A 174 24.77 -21.52 -2.97
CA LYS A 174 24.63 -22.90 -2.49
C LYS A 174 24.70 -22.99 -0.97
N THR A 175 25.59 -22.23 -0.33
CA THR A 175 25.76 -22.17 1.13
C THR A 175 25.16 -20.88 1.69
N THR A 176 24.24 -21.05 2.65
CA THR A 176 23.62 -19.93 3.36
C THR A 176 24.33 -19.73 4.68
N THR A 177 25.08 -18.64 4.83
CA THR A 177 25.66 -18.20 6.11
C THR A 177 24.82 -17.07 6.68
N VAL A 178 24.88 -16.82 8.00
CA VAL A 178 24.15 -15.73 8.65
C VAL A 178 24.49 -14.39 7.98
N LYS A 179 25.77 -14.16 7.68
CA LYS A 179 26.23 -12.90 7.06
C LYS A 179 25.63 -12.69 5.67
N ASN A 180 25.73 -13.69 4.76
CA ASN A 180 25.21 -13.52 3.40
C ASN A 180 23.68 -13.50 3.35
N PHE A 181 23.02 -14.18 4.30
CA PHE A 181 21.57 -14.15 4.45
C PHE A 181 21.07 -12.77 4.89
N LEU A 182 21.66 -12.17 5.94
CA LEU A 182 21.32 -10.83 6.37
C LEU A 182 21.59 -9.80 5.28
N LEU A 183 22.75 -9.91 4.61
CA LEU A 183 23.08 -9.02 3.51
C LEU A 183 22.09 -9.12 2.35
N ALA A 184 21.66 -10.33 1.98
CA ALA A 184 20.65 -10.52 0.93
C ALA A 184 19.32 -9.85 1.29
N ASN A 185 18.84 -10.01 2.53
CA ASN A 185 17.60 -9.33 2.99
C ASN A 185 17.74 -7.81 2.95
N ILE A 186 18.88 -7.26 3.36
CA ILE A 186 19.14 -5.81 3.28
C ILE A 186 19.14 -5.35 1.83
N ILE A 187 19.83 -6.06 0.94
CA ILE A 187 19.94 -5.70 -0.48
C ILE A 187 18.57 -5.69 -1.16
N VAL A 188 17.73 -6.71 -0.94
CA VAL A 188 16.41 -6.76 -1.61
C VAL A 188 15.48 -5.65 -1.12
N VAL A 189 15.56 -5.27 0.15
CA VAL A 189 14.84 -4.11 0.69
C VAL A 189 15.38 -2.81 0.11
N ALA A 190 16.70 -2.68 -0.01
CA ALA A 190 17.33 -1.51 -0.64
C ALA A 190 16.91 -1.38 -2.11
N ILE A 191 16.84 -2.48 -2.88
CA ILE A 191 16.36 -2.49 -4.26
C ILE A 191 14.88 -2.04 -4.31
N LEU A 192 14.03 -2.58 -3.42
CA LEU A 192 12.63 -2.15 -3.33
C LEU A 192 12.54 -0.64 -3.11
N MET A 193 13.28 -0.11 -2.13
CA MET A 193 13.28 1.33 -1.82
C MET A 193 13.81 2.17 -2.98
N LEU A 194 14.86 1.70 -3.66
CA LEU A 194 15.43 2.36 -4.83
C LEU A 194 14.40 2.41 -5.97
N VAL A 195 13.73 1.30 -6.28
CA VAL A 195 12.71 1.28 -7.34
C VAL A 195 11.51 2.13 -6.95
N TYR A 196 11.00 1.98 -5.73
CA TYR A 196 9.79 2.68 -5.28
C TYR A 196 10.00 4.19 -5.12
N LYS A 197 11.05 4.58 -4.40
CA LYS A 197 11.21 5.98 -3.94
C LYS A 197 12.11 6.81 -4.86
N PHE A 198 13.11 6.20 -5.50
CA PHE A 198 14.11 6.95 -6.24
C PHE A 198 13.92 6.95 -7.75
N SER A 199 13.46 5.83 -8.37
CA SER A 199 13.49 5.73 -9.84
C SER A 199 12.60 6.76 -10.52
N LEU A 200 11.36 6.94 -10.06
CA LEU A 200 10.39 7.82 -10.73
C LEU A 200 10.30 9.20 -10.12
N THR A 201 10.30 9.30 -8.79
CA THR A 201 10.26 10.60 -8.12
C THR A 201 11.40 11.50 -8.58
N TYR A 202 12.62 10.96 -8.69
CA TYR A 202 13.77 11.77 -9.12
C TYR A 202 13.76 12.06 -10.62
N VAL A 203 13.30 11.12 -11.46
CA VAL A 203 13.13 11.41 -12.89
C VAL A 203 12.13 12.54 -13.10
N LEU A 204 10.95 12.46 -12.49
CA LEU A 204 9.95 13.55 -12.57
C LEU A 204 10.47 14.87 -11.99
N LYS A 205 11.25 14.83 -10.89
CA LYS A 205 11.92 16.02 -10.34
C LYS A 205 12.89 16.64 -11.33
N VAL A 206 13.73 15.83 -11.97
CA VAL A 206 14.70 16.32 -12.96
C VAL A 206 13.98 16.96 -14.13
N PHE A 207 12.91 16.35 -14.65
CA PHE A 207 12.09 16.94 -15.70
C PHE A 207 11.44 18.26 -15.26
N GLY A 208 10.82 18.31 -14.09
CA GLY A 208 10.18 19.52 -13.55
C GLY A 208 11.18 20.65 -13.28
N TRP A 209 12.37 20.34 -12.74
CA TRP A 209 13.43 21.34 -12.54
C TRP A 209 14.01 21.85 -13.86
N SER A 210 14.22 20.95 -14.81
CA SER A 210 14.70 21.32 -16.13
C SER A 210 13.71 22.25 -16.82
N GLU A 211 12.43 21.97 -16.71
CA GLU A 211 11.40 22.82 -17.27
C GLU A 211 11.47 24.25 -16.71
N VAL A 212 11.48 24.40 -15.38
CA VAL A 212 11.60 25.71 -14.72
C VAL A 212 12.94 26.39 -15.07
N PHE A 213 14.06 25.66 -15.10
CA PHE A 213 15.38 26.20 -15.39
C PHE A 213 15.47 26.75 -16.83
N PHE A 214 15.08 25.96 -17.84
CA PHE A 214 15.20 26.37 -19.24
C PHE A 214 14.27 27.55 -19.57
N ILE A 215 13.12 27.65 -18.92
CA ILE A 215 12.17 28.74 -19.14
C ILE A 215 12.57 29.99 -18.35
N ASN A 216 12.75 29.87 -17.03
CA ASN A 216 12.96 31.04 -16.18
C ASN A 216 14.39 31.61 -16.29
N THR A 217 15.41 30.77 -16.51
CA THR A 217 16.82 31.20 -16.53
C THR A 217 17.31 31.44 -17.94
N ILE A 218 17.00 30.54 -18.89
CA ILE A 218 17.51 30.65 -20.27
C ILE A 218 16.55 31.43 -21.16
N GLY A 219 15.24 31.50 -20.80
CA GLY A 219 14.24 32.27 -21.55
C GLY A 219 13.64 31.52 -22.74
N LEU A 220 13.66 30.18 -22.74
CA LEU A 220 13.05 29.37 -23.79
C LEU A 220 11.50 29.27 -23.60
N PRO A 221 10.75 28.93 -24.66
CA PRO A 221 9.31 28.71 -24.57
C PRO A 221 8.95 27.55 -23.63
N PHE A 222 7.71 27.55 -23.11
CA PHE A 222 7.18 26.44 -22.30
C PHE A 222 7.34 25.09 -23.00
N ASN A 223 7.56 24.05 -22.22
CA ASN A 223 7.86 22.66 -22.61
C ASN A 223 9.25 22.42 -23.22
N SER A 224 10.08 23.45 -23.45
CA SER A 224 11.43 23.28 -23.98
C SER A 224 12.32 22.44 -23.04
N GLY A 225 12.25 22.69 -21.73
CA GLY A 225 13.01 21.94 -20.74
C GLY A 225 12.64 20.46 -20.74
N THR A 226 11.36 20.15 -20.83
CA THR A 226 10.83 18.78 -20.93
C THR A 226 11.31 18.07 -22.19
N ILE A 227 11.27 18.73 -23.35
CA ILE A 227 11.74 18.18 -24.64
C ILE A 227 13.25 17.91 -24.59
N ILE A 228 14.04 18.90 -24.16
CA ILE A 228 15.50 18.79 -24.08
C ILE A 228 15.88 17.63 -23.13
N MET A 229 15.26 17.57 -21.95
CA MET A 229 15.53 16.49 -21.01
C MET A 229 15.10 15.12 -21.53
N GLY A 230 13.99 15.03 -22.25
CA GLY A 230 13.54 13.82 -22.93
C GLY A 230 14.54 13.31 -23.95
N LEU A 231 15.09 14.21 -24.78
CA LEU A 231 16.14 13.88 -25.75
C LEU A 231 17.43 13.41 -25.06
N ILE A 232 17.85 14.09 -23.99
CA ILE A 232 19.01 13.68 -23.17
C ILE A 232 18.76 12.28 -22.59
N PHE A 233 17.58 12.03 -22.02
CA PHE A 233 17.21 10.75 -21.43
C PHE A 233 17.30 9.60 -22.43
N VAL A 234 16.72 9.77 -23.63
CA VAL A 234 16.82 8.79 -24.72
C VAL A 234 18.27 8.62 -25.19
N GLY A 235 19.01 9.72 -25.32
CA GLY A 235 20.42 9.70 -25.71
C GLY A 235 21.32 8.95 -24.72
N VAL A 236 21.08 9.12 -23.43
CA VAL A 236 21.80 8.39 -22.36
C VAL A 236 21.54 6.89 -22.45
N PHE A 237 20.28 6.45 -22.63
CA PHE A 237 20.00 5.03 -22.82
C PHE A 237 20.61 4.46 -24.09
N TYR A 238 20.52 5.19 -25.20
CA TYR A 238 21.14 4.77 -26.47
C TYR A 238 22.66 4.61 -26.32
N TRP A 239 23.32 5.61 -25.73
CA TRP A 239 24.76 5.56 -25.46
C TRP A 239 25.15 4.43 -24.51
N ALA A 240 24.42 4.28 -23.40
CA ALA A 240 24.70 3.24 -22.39
C ALA A 240 24.55 1.83 -22.97
N LEU A 241 23.49 1.58 -23.75
CA LEU A 241 23.29 0.29 -24.42
C LEU A 241 24.41 0.00 -25.43
N ARG A 242 24.78 0.99 -26.26
CA ARG A 242 25.85 0.85 -27.25
C ARG A 242 27.19 0.61 -26.56
N TYR A 243 27.52 1.40 -25.53
CA TYR A 243 28.77 1.29 -24.78
C TYR A 243 28.91 -0.07 -24.10
N THR A 244 27.88 -0.51 -23.36
CA THR A 244 27.91 -1.79 -22.63
C THR A 244 27.95 -2.98 -23.59
N ARG A 245 27.27 -2.90 -24.75
CA ARG A 245 27.29 -3.95 -25.77
C ARG A 245 28.66 -4.04 -26.46
N ASN A 246 29.23 -2.91 -26.86
CA ASN A 246 30.52 -2.87 -27.58
C ASN A 246 31.68 -3.35 -26.70
N ASN A 247 31.60 -3.13 -25.37
CA ASN A 247 32.63 -3.58 -24.43
C ASN A 247 32.30 -4.97 -23.80
N ASN A 248 31.27 -5.68 -24.27
CA ASN A 248 30.84 -6.98 -23.77
C ASN A 248 30.53 -7.01 -22.27
N TYR A 249 30.07 -5.89 -21.71
CA TYR A 249 29.64 -5.79 -20.30
C TYR A 249 28.23 -6.35 -20.15
N THR A 250 28.08 -7.68 -20.16
CA THR A 250 26.78 -8.36 -20.18
C THR A 250 25.87 -8.01 -19.01
N VAL A 251 26.41 -7.96 -17.79
CA VAL A 251 25.65 -7.58 -16.58
C VAL A 251 25.20 -6.14 -16.65
N ALA A 252 26.11 -5.20 -16.98
CA ALA A 252 25.75 -3.79 -17.12
C ALA A 252 24.72 -3.56 -18.24
N ASN A 253 24.85 -4.27 -19.37
CA ASN A 253 23.88 -4.22 -20.46
C ASN A 253 22.50 -4.70 -19.99
N THR A 254 22.42 -5.79 -19.23
CA THR A 254 21.17 -6.29 -18.66
C THR A 254 20.55 -5.28 -17.70
N ILE A 255 21.35 -4.63 -16.84
CA ILE A 255 20.87 -3.57 -15.92
C ILE A 255 20.29 -2.40 -16.72
N VAL A 256 20.99 -1.92 -17.74
CA VAL A 256 20.50 -0.81 -18.60
C VAL A 256 19.20 -1.19 -19.30
N LEU A 257 19.08 -2.44 -19.80
CA LEU A 257 17.84 -2.95 -20.38
C LEU A 257 16.71 -3.00 -19.33
N CYS A 258 16.99 -3.49 -18.14
CA CYS A 258 15.99 -3.50 -17.06
C CYS A 258 15.47 -2.10 -16.73
N LEU A 259 16.37 -1.12 -16.61
CA LEU A 259 15.98 0.29 -16.39
C LEU A 259 15.16 0.84 -17.55
N MET A 260 15.59 0.59 -18.79
CA MET A 260 14.86 1.04 -19.98
C MET A 260 13.45 0.44 -20.03
N PHE A 261 13.30 -0.86 -19.78
CA PHE A 261 12.00 -1.52 -19.78
C PHE A 261 11.12 -1.11 -18.58
N LEU A 262 11.72 -0.80 -17.43
CA LEU A 262 11.01 -0.18 -16.30
C LEU A 262 10.35 1.15 -16.72
N PHE A 263 11.12 2.03 -17.39
CA PHE A 263 10.58 3.31 -17.87
C PHE A 263 9.59 3.16 -19.02
N LEU A 264 9.76 2.15 -19.89
CA LEU A 264 8.73 1.80 -20.89
C LEU A 264 7.42 1.37 -20.22
N GLY A 265 7.46 0.58 -19.15
CA GLY A 265 6.27 0.26 -18.36
C GLY A 265 5.61 1.48 -17.73
N PHE A 266 6.41 2.43 -17.25
CA PHE A 266 5.91 3.69 -16.70
C PHE A 266 5.29 4.63 -17.75
N SER A 267 5.55 4.45 -19.04
CA SER A 267 5.09 5.36 -20.08
C SER A 267 3.56 5.54 -20.16
N SER A 268 2.78 4.66 -19.51
CA SER A 268 1.33 4.86 -19.32
C SER A 268 0.99 6.20 -18.65
N TRP A 269 1.90 6.76 -17.87
CA TRP A 269 1.75 8.08 -17.23
C TRP A 269 1.71 9.24 -18.22
N LEU A 270 2.21 9.07 -19.45
CA LEU A 270 2.10 10.08 -20.50
C LEU A 270 0.64 10.36 -20.88
N MET A 271 -0.28 9.45 -20.59
CA MET A 271 -1.72 9.68 -20.75
C MET A 271 -2.18 10.92 -19.98
N LEU A 272 -1.68 11.14 -18.77
CA LEU A 272 -2.11 12.24 -17.90
C LEU A 272 -1.87 13.62 -18.54
N PRO A 273 -0.63 14.03 -18.91
CA PRO A 273 -0.41 15.32 -19.55
C PRO A 273 -1.07 15.44 -20.93
N ILE A 274 -1.17 14.34 -21.68
CA ILE A 274 -1.86 14.35 -22.98
C ILE A 274 -3.35 14.66 -22.80
N ARG A 275 -4.00 14.06 -21.80
CA ARG A 275 -5.42 14.28 -21.54
C ARG A 275 -5.70 15.61 -20.83
N ALA A 276 -4.81 16.04 -19.92
CA ALA A 276 -4.90 17.35 -19.29
C ALA A 276 -4.88 18.49 -20.32
N ASN A 277 -3.97 18.42 -21.31
CA ASN A 277 -3.91 19.39 -22.43
C ASN A 277 -5.04 19.26 -23.46
N ALA A 278 -5.89 18.25 -23.35
CA ALA A 278 -7.09 18.10 -24.20
C ALA A 278 -8.37 18.64 -23.53
N ASP A 279 -8.25 19.41 -22.48
CA ASP A 279 -9.32 20.11 -21.74
C ASP A 279 -10.50 19.18 -21.39
N VAL A 280 -10.16 18.00 -20.82
CA VAL A 280 -11.17 17.01 -20.40
C VAL A 280 -12.00 17.53 -19.24
N VAL A 281 -13.26 17.09 -19.13
CA VAL A 281 -14.22 17.58 -18.11
C VAL A 281 -13.75 17.28 -16.68
N ILE A 282 -13.24 16.06 -16.44
CA ILE A 282 -12.58 15.70 -15.17
C ILE A 282 -11.08 15.83 -15.39
N ASN A 283 -10.47 16.88 -14.88
CA ASN A 283 -9.05 17.18 -14.98
C ASN A 283 -8.51 17.58 -13.60
N GLU A 284 -8.35 16.59 -12.72
CA GLU A 284 -7.92 16.81 -11.35
C GLU A 284 -6.48 17.34 -11.31
N ASN A 285 -6.31 18.52 -10.70
CA ASN A 285 -5.02 19.20 -10.51
C ASN A 285 -4.23 19.49 -11.81
N ASP A 286 -4.85 19.41 -12.95
CA ASP A 286 -4.32 19.78 -14.27
C ASP A 286 -2.83 19.43 -14.49
N PRO A 287 -2.46 18.12 -14.57
CA PRO A 287 -1.07 17.70 -14.78
C PRO A 287 -0.61 17.89 -16.23
N SER A 288 -0.76 19.12 -16.77
CA SER A 288 -0.56 19.46 -18.19
C SER A 288 0.91 19.66 -18.58
N ASP A 289 1.83 19.76 -17.62
CA ASP A 289 3.28 19.88 -17.84
C ASP A 289 4.11 19.06 -16.84
N ALA A 290 5.45 19.06 -17.02
CA ALA A 290 6.34 18.28 -16.16
C ALA A 290 6.31 18.72 -14.69
N ARG A 291 6.08 20.01 -14.40
CA ARG A 291 6.02 20.52 -13.03
C ARG A 291 4.70 20.16 -12.35
N SER A 292 3.58 20.37 -13.02
CA SER A 292 2.25 19.98 -12.51
C SER A 292 2.09 18.47 -12.41
N LEU A 293 2.69 17.70 -13.35
CA LEU A 293 2.74 16.24 -13.26
C LEU A 293 3.54 15.75 -12.04
N LEU A 294 4.66 16.41 -11.71
CA LEU A 294 5.40 16.13 -10.48
C LEU A 294 4.57 16.41 -9.22
N ALA A 295 3.88 17.55 -9.18
CA ALA A 295 3.00 17.91 -8.07
C ALA A 295 1.84 16.92 -7.92
N TYR A 296 1.26 16.48 -9.03
CA TYR A 296 0.23 15.43 -9.09
C TYR A 296 0.76 14.09 -8.54
N TYR A 297 1.94 13.65 -8.99
CA TYR A 297 2.56 12.41 -8.50
C TYR A 297 2.86 12.46 -7.00
N ASN A 298 3.40 13.57 -6.52
CA ASN A 298 3.73 13.78 -5.11
C ASN A 298 2.50 14.01 -4.23
N ARG A 299 1.30 14.16 -4.83
CA ARG A 299 0.06 14.49 -4.10
C ARG A 299 0.22 15.77 -3.27
N GLU A 300 0.85 16.80 -3.85
CA GLU A 300 1.19 18.05 -3.13
C GLU A 300 -0.05 18.82 -2.65
N GLN A 301 -1.23 18.55 -3.19
CA GLN A 301 -2.52 19.13 -2.77
C GLN A 301 -3.13 18.46 -1.52
N TYR A 302 -2.56 17.34 -1.07
CA TYR A 302 -3.01 16.66 0.14
C TYR A 302 -2.04 16.90 1.28
N PRO A 303 -2.52 16.90 2.55
CA PRO A 303 -1.64 16.95 3.70
C PRO A 303 -0.55 15.88 3.61
N GLY A 304 0.67 16.24 3.99
CA GLY A 304 1.78 15.30 4.05
C GLY A 304 1.46 14.13 4.99
N VAL A 305 1.91 12.92 4.63
CA VAL A 305 1.84 11.78 5.54
C VAL A 305 3.11 11.79 6.39
N ASP A 306 2.95 11.89 7.71
CA ASP A 306 4.04 11.83 8.64
C ASP A 306 4.76 10.48 8.60
N SER A 307 6.06 10.51 8.93
CA SER A 307 6.86 9.29 8.99
C SER A 307 6.27 8.33 10.03
N PRO A 308 6.05 7.04 9.68
CA PRO A 308 5.56 6.05 10.64
C PRO A 308 6.60 5.67 11.71
N VAL A 309 7.82 6.20 11.62
CA VAL A 309 8.93 5.89 12.52
C VAL A 309 9.21 7.01 13.50
N TYR A 310 9.12 8.27 13.06
CA TYR A 310 9.36 9.45 13.89
C TYR A 310 8.50 10.61 13.41
N GLY A 311 7.73 11.25 14.31
CA GLY A 311 6.81 12.33 13.96
C GLY A 311 5.95 12.76 15.15
N ALA A 312 4.95 13.59 14.89
CA ALA A 312 4.05 14.12 15.90
C ALA A 312 3.05 13.08 16.41
N TYR A 313 2.73 13.19 17.70
CA TYR A 313 1.61 12.49 18.33
C TYR A 313 0.36 13.35 18.33
N TYR A 314 -0.83 12.74 18.42
CA TYR A 314 -2.10 13.47 18.51
C TYR A 314 -2.20 14.45 19.68
N SER A 315 -1.36 14.27 20.70
CA SER A 315 -1.28 15.16 21.86
C SER A 315 -0.80 16.57 21.52
N ASP A 316 -0.18 16.76 20.35
CA ASP A 316 0.26 18.06 19.84
C ASP A 316 -0.89 19.09 19.78
N THR A 317 -2.14 18.63 19.50
CA THR A 317 -3.34 19.48 19.52
C THR A 317 -3.64 20.16 20.87
N PHE A 318 -2.97 19.73 21.95
CA PHE A 318 -3.12 20.27 23.32
C PHE A 318 -1.87 21.04 23.78
N ALA A 319 -0.87 21.18 22.91
CA ALA A 319 0.39 21.86 23.19
C ALA A 319 0.43 23.23 22.47
N PRO A 320 1.27 24.16 22.95
CA PRO A 320 1.62 25.35 22.18
C PRO A 320 2.20 24.95 20.82
N ALA A 321 1.89 25.72 19.80
CA ALA A 321 2.42 25.50 18.46
C ALA A 321 3.96 25.53 18.45
N GLY A 322 4.59 24.69 17.62
CA GLY A 322 6.04 24.69 17.40
C GLY A 322 6.48 25.82 16.46
N ASP A 323 7.72 25.73 15.97
CA ASP A 323 8.30 26.74 15.09
C ASP A 323 7.62 26.73 13.71
N GLU A 324 7.47 27.91 13.12
CA GLU A 324 7.04 28.07 11.74
C GLU A 324 8.10 27.53 10.77
N LYS A 325 7.66 26.94 9.67
CA LYS A 325 8.50 26.36 8.63
C LYS A 325 8.03 26.76 7.25
N ASP A 326 8.96 26.80 6.32
CA ASP A 326 8.64 27.05 4.92
C ASP A 326 7.83 25.88 4.33
N GLU A 327 6.74 26.22 3.65
CA GLU A 327 6.06 25.31 2.74
C GLU A 327 6.86 25.15 1.43
N LYS A 328 6.51 24.16 0.63
CA LYS A 328 7.10 24.03 -0.70
C LYS A 328 6.55 25.11 -1.62
N PRO A 329 7.42 25.83 -2.40
CA PRO A 329 6.96 26.80 -3.37
C PRO A 329 6.15 26.11 -4.47
N LYS A 330 4.92 26.61 -4.71
CA LYS A 330 4.03 26.15 -5.78
C LYS A 330 4.29 26.99 -7.04
N TYR A 331 4.75 26.33 -8.10
CA TYR A 331 5.02 26.96 -9.37
C TYR A 331 3.83 26.80 -10.31
N GLU A 332 3.39 27.89 -10.93
CA GLU A 332 2.37 27.91 -11.98
C GLU A 332 2.86 28.68 -13.20
N LYS A 333 2.32 28.35 -14.38
CA LYS A 333 2.63 29.05 -15.63
C LYS A 333 1.97 30.43 -15.66
N ASP A 334 2.75 31.46 -15.85
CA ASP A 334 2.26 32.78 -16.25
C ASP A 334 2.43 32.94 -17.77
N LEU A 335 1.34 32.76 -18.51
CA LEU A 335 1.36 32.84 -19.98
C LEU A 335 1.67 34.28 -20.48
N LYS A 336 1.37 35.31 -19.67
CA LYS A 336 1.65 36.71 -20.03
C LYS A 336 3.11 37.05 -19.83
N ALA A 337 3.69 36.59 -18.73
CA ALA A 337 5.12 36.79 -18.43
C ALA A 337 6.03 35.79 -19.16
N GLY A 338 5.49 34.70 -19.72
CA GLY A 338 6.25 33.63 -20.35
C GLY A 338 7.16 32.87 -19.38
N LYS A 339 6.80 32.80 -18.09
CA LYS A 339 7.62 32.25 -17.02
C LYS A 339 6.80 31.44 -16.02
N TYR A 340 7.47 30.59 -15.26
CA TYR A 340 6.90 30.01 -14.05
C TYR A 340 7.03 30.98 -12.89
N ILE A 341 5.94 31.27 -12.21
CA ILE A 341 5.89 32.11 -11.01
C ILE A 341 5.52 31.27 -9.78
N ILE A 342 5.97 31.71 -8.61
CA ILE A 342 5.55 31.12 -7.34
C ILE A 342 4.26 31.79 -6.92
N VAL A 343 3.20 31.00 -6.72
CA VAL A 343 1.83 31.50 -6.48
C VAL A 343 1.39 31.39 -5.02
N ASN A 344 2.16 30.74 -4.16
CA ASN A 344 1.85 30.66 -2.73
C ASN A 344 2.82 31.48 -1.89
N ASN A 345 2.33 31.97 -0.75
CA ASN A 345 3.20 32.53 0.28
C ASN A 345 3.80 31.37 1.09
N TYR A 346 4.89 30.80 0.61
CA TYR A 346 5.48 29.56 1.14
C TYR A 346 6.36 29.79 2.37
N LYS A 347 6.80 31.03 2.62
CA LYS A 347 7.69 31.32 3.76
C LYS A 347 6.90 31.32 5.04
N ASP A 348 7.39 30.59 6.02
CA ASP A 348 6.80 30.46 7.35
C ASP A 348 5.31 30.06 7.32
N ALA A 349 4.90 29.34 6.26
CA ALA A 349 3.50 29.03 5.98
C ALA A 349 2.99 27.76 6.67
N LEU A 350 3.87 26.95 7.22
CA LEU A 350 3.53 25.71 7.92
C LEU A 350 3.87 25.85 9.40
N GLN A 351 2.87 25.62 10.26
CA GLN A 351 3.09 25.47 11.68
C GLN A 351 3.70 24.09 11.94
N GLY A 352 4.90 24.05 12.50
CA GLY A 352 5.55 22.81 12.96
C GLY A 352 4.88 22.25 14.22
N PRO A 353 4.99 20.94 14.47
CA PRO A 353 4.55 20.37 15.73
C PRO A 353 5.45 20.83 16.89
N ASN A 354 4.91 20.84 18.09
CA ASN A 354 5.67 21.10 19.30
C ASN A 354 6.77 20.02 19.48
N PRO A 355 8.05 20.38 19.70
CA PRO A 355 9.14 19.41 19.82
C PRO A 355 8.92 18.37 20.94
N ASP A 356 8.23 18.74 22.04
CA ASP A 356 7.95 17.84 23.16
C ASP A 356 6.86 16.81 22.83
N HIS A 357 6.10 17.02 21.76
CA HIS A 357 5.05 16.11 21.29
C HIS A 357 5.44 15.34 20.02
N VAL A 358 6.74 15.29 19.71
CA VAL A 358 7.31 14.50 18.61
C VAL A 358 8.17 13.37 19.18
N GLY A 359 8.05 12.17 18.59
CA GLY A 359 8.83 11.04 19.08
C GLY A 359 8.83 9.83 18.16
N LEU A 360 9.32 8.71 18.73
CA LEU A 360 9.43 7.43 18.02
C LEU A 360 8.08 6.72 17.91
N LEU A 361 7.86 6.08 16.77
CA LEU A 361 6.66 5.28 16.49
C LEU A 361 5.35 6.04 16.75
N PRO A 362 5.09 7.16 16.08
CA PRO A 362 3.88 7.95 16.28
C PRO A 362 2.67 7.21 15.68
N ARG A 363 2.17 6.19 16.37
CA ARG A 363 1.04 5.39 15.92
C ARG A 363 -0.30 6.07 16.14
N MET A 364 -0.42 6.79 17.25
CA MET A 364 -1.56 7.66 17.56
C MET A 364 -1.20 9.10 17.17
N TRP A 365 -1.31 9.41 15.87
CA TRP A 365 -0.89 10.69 15.28
C TRP A 365 -2.06 11.62 14.92
N SER A 366 -3.25 11.07 14.68
CA SER A 366 -4.38 11.84 14.15
C SER A 366 -5.08 12.66 15.24
N GLU A 367 -4.92 13.97 15.22
CA GLU A 367 -5.56 14.90 16.14
C GLU A 367 -7.09 14.81 16.11
N GLN A 368 -7.67 14.59 14.93
CA GLN A 368 -9.12 14.42 14.75
C GLN A 368 -9.68 13.19 15.47
N ASN A 369 -8.82 12.21 15.76
CA ASN A 369 -9.17 10.99 16.47
C ASN A 369 -8.74 10.99 17.94
N ALA A 370 -8.36 12.13 18.50
CA ALA A 370 -7.88 12.25 19.88
C ALA A 370 -8.84 11.61 20.91
N GLU A 371 -10.14 11.88 20.78
CA GLU A 371 -11.16 11.30 21.66
C GLU A 371 -11.18 9.78 21.61
N ASN A 372 -11.11 9.21 20.39
CA ASN A 372 -11.11 7.75 20.19
C ASN A 372 -9.83 7.11 20.77
N TYR A 373 -8.67 7.75 20.60
CA TYR A 373 -7.43 7.26 21.20
C TYR A 373 -7.52 7.25 22.74
N MET A 374 -8.00 8.32 23.35
CA MET A 374 -8.16 8.37 24.80
C MET A 374 -9.19 7.37 25.31
N LYS A 375 -10.30 7.18 24.59
CA LYS A 375 -11.36 6.25 24.97
C LYS A 375 -10.91 4.78 24.94
N TYR A 376 -10.11 4.38 23.94
CA TYR A 376 -9.77 2.97 23.71
C TYR A 376 -8.33 2.60 24.10
N PHE A 377 -7.43 3.59 24.26
CA PHE A 377 -5.99 3.37 24.48
C PHE A 377 -5.39 4.21 25.61
N ASP A 378 -6.18 4.52 26.58
CA ASP A 378 -5.88 5.31 27.76
C ASP A 378 -5.80 6.84 27.51
N PRO A 379 -6.26 7.68 28.45
CA PRO A 379 -6.23 9.12 28.35
C PRO A 379 -4.80 9.66 28.42
N LEU A 380 -4.60 10.85 27.88
CA LEU A 380 -3.34 11.58 28.05
C LEU A 380 -3.13 11.96 29.52
N THR A 381 -1.92 11.81 29.99
CA THR A 381 -1.54 12.31 31.30
C THR A 381 -1.13 13.78 31.21
N PHE A 382 -1.24 14.51 32.31
CA PHE A 382 -0.85 15.91 32.37
C PHE A 382 -0.31 16.27 33.79
N ARG A 383 0.48 17.34 33.84
CA ARG A 383 1.06 17.88 35.05
C ARG A 383 0.70 19.35 35.15
N ILE A 384 0.62 19.89 36.37
CA ILE A 384 0.53 21.34 36.60
C ILE A 384 1.91 21.95 36.29
N LYS A 385 1.94 23.01 35.50
CA LYS A 385 3.18 23.73 35.17
C LYS A 385 3.85 24.27 36.43
N SER A 386 5.19 24.36 36.42
CA SER A 386 6.01 24.80 37.55
C SER A 386 5.54 26.10 38.20
N ASP A 387 5.14 27.04 37.33
CA ASP A 387 4.76 28.40 37.74
C ASP A 387 3.45 28.45 38.53
N TYR A 388 2.64 27.41 38.44
CA TYR A 388 1.32 27.30 39.08
C TYR A 388 1.28 26.27 40.22
N LEU A 389 2.40 25.63 40.55
CA LEU A 389 2.45 24.62 41.64
C LEU A 389 2.06 25.15 43.02
N GLY A 390 2.22 26.45 43.24
CA GLY A 390 1.83 27.12 44.48
C GLY A 390 0.33 27.45 44.59
N ASN A 391 -0.44 27.27 43.50
CA ASN A 391 -1.88 27.56 43.48
C ASN A 391 -2.66 26.37 44.07
N ASN A 392 -3.15 26.50 45.29
CA ASN A 392 -3.88 25.45 45.99
C ASN A 392 -5.25 25.17 45.36
N GLU A 393 -5.95 26.20 44.87
CA GLU A 393 -7.27 26.06 44.22
C GLU A 393 -7.16 25.25 42.95
N LEU A 394 -6.14 25.55 42.11
CA LEU A 394 -5.88 24.79 40.88
C LEU A 394 -5.52 23.32 41.18
N ARG A 395 -4.70 23.07 42.21
CA ARG A 395 -4.33 21.72 42.64
C ARG A 395 -5.55 20.91 43.07
N GLU A 396 -6.44 21.54 43.84
CA GLU A 396 -7.68 20.92 44.31
C GLU A 396 -8.62 20.62 43.13
N ALA A 397 -8.82 21.55 42.20
CA ALA A 397 -9.62 21.36 40.99
C ALA A 397 -9.07 20.22 40.11
N VAL A 398 -7.74 20.16 39.92
CA VAL A 398 -7.10 19.07 39.15
C VAL A 398 -7.27 17.73 39.85
N ASN A 399 -7.16 17.67 41.18
CA ASN A 399 -7.35 16.42 41.92
C ASN A 399 -8.81 15.95 41.86
N GLN A 400 -9.76 16.87 42.05
CA GLN A 400 -11.21 16.56 41.91
C GLN A 400 -11.52 16.04 40.50
N PHE A 401 -10.94 16.65 39.47
CA PHE A 401 -11.11 16.18 38.08
C PHE A 401 -10.55 14.77 37.88
N LYS A 402 -9.32 14.48 38.39
CA LYS A 402 -8.72 13.14 38.30
C LYS A 402 -9.54 12.09 39.03
N ASP A 403 -10.04 12.42 40.21
CA ASP A 403 -10.89 11.54 41.01
C ASP A 403 -12.24 11.29 40.34
N GLY A 404 -12.86 12.32 39.76
CA GLY A 404 -14.11 12.18 38.97
C GLY A 404 -13.92 11.31 37.75
N TYR A 405 -12.80 11.47 37.05
CA TYR A 405 -12.48 10.60 35.91
C TYR A 405 -12.28 9.13 36.33
N ALA A 406 -11.52 8.92 37.40
CA ALA A 406 -11.28 7.58 37.95
C ALA A 406 -12.57 6.88 38.43
N LYS A 407 -13.59 7.63 38.88
CA LYS A 407 -14.90 7.14 39.27
C LYS A 407 -15.86 6.93 38.06
N GLY A 408 -15.47 7.36 36.85
CA GLY A 408 -16.31 7.30 35.65
C GLY A 408 -17.40 8.38 35.59
N GLU A 409 -17.31 9.43 36.40
CA GLU A 409 -18.22 10.58 36.40
C GLU A 409 -17.92 11.56 35.25
N ILE A 410 -16.69 11.50 34.72
CA ILE A 410 -16.20 12.35 33.63
C ILE A 410 -15.96 11.47 32.40
N ASP A 411 -16.59 11.80 31.29
CA ASP A 411 -16.39 11.12 30.01
C ASP A 411 -15.15 11.65 29.25
N THR A 412 -14.80 11.00 28.14
CA THR A 412 -13.64 11.34 27.34
C THR A 412 -13.76 12.73 26.70
N SER A 413 -14.96 13.14 26.30
CA SER A 413 -15.20 14.46 25.72
C SER A 413 -15.01 15.57 26.74
N GLN A 414 -15.49 15.35 27.98
CA GLN A 414 -15.26 16.26 29.11
C GLN A 414 -13.77 16.32 29.46
N TYR A 415 -13.07 15.18 29.41
CA TYR A 415 -11.61 15.13 29.63
C TYR A 415 -10.87 15.98 28.58
N MET A 416 -11.19 15.85 27.31
CA MET A 416 -10.59 16.65 26.25
C MET A 416 -10.87 18.15 26.42
N ARG A 417 -12.10 18.50 26.83
CA ARG A 417 -12.46 19.88 27.12
C ARG A 417 -11.61 20.46 28.24
N PHE A 418 -11.45 19.70 29.31
CA PHE A 418 -10.58 20.09 30.43
C PHE A 418 -9.13 20.34 29.97
N LEU A 419 -8.54 19.45 29.16
CA LEU A 419 -7.18 19.64 28.64
C LEU A 419 -7.03 20.94 27.84
N ARG A 420 -8.07 21.35 27.10
CA ARG A 420 -8.06 22.60 26.32
C ARG A 420 -8.26 23.85 27.19
N GLU A 421 -9.23 23.81 28.08
CA GLU A 421 -9.57 24.94 28.98
C GLU A 421 -8.45 25.23 29.96
N PHE A 422 -7.76 24.21 30.45
CA PHE A 422 -6.66 24.33 31.39
C PHE A 422 -5.28 24.34 30.72
N SER A 423 -5.17 24.43 29.42
CA SER A 423 -3.90 24.39 28.67
C SER A 423 -2.87 25.45 29.10
N GLU A 424 -3.33 26.57 29.62
CA GLU A 424 -2.46 27.60 30.20
C GLU A 424 -1.75 27.13 31.49
N TYR A 425 -2.44 26.32 32.31
CA TYR A 425 -2.02 25.91 33.64
C TYR A 425 -1.37 24.55 33.71
N ILE A 426 -1.65 23.69 32.73
CA ILE A 426 -1.19 22.30 32.67
C ILE A 426 -0.26 22.06 31.48
N ASP A 427 0.61 21.10 31.66
CA ASP A 427 1.48 20.55 30.65
C ASP A 427 1.02 19.13 30.34
N VAL A 428 0.48 18.94 29.11
CA VAL A 428 -0.03 17.65 28.63
C VAL A 428 1.16 16.80 28.20
N GLN A 429 1.23 15.56 28.66
CA GLN A 429 2.31 14.66 28.30
C GLN A 429 1.96 13.86 27.04
N PRO A 430 2.92 13.67 26.11
CA PRO A 430 2.69 12.85 24.94
C PRO A 430 2.44 11.39 25.33
N PRO A 431 1.73 10.62 24.45
CA PRO A 431 1.58 9.19 24.67
C PRO A 431 2.95 8.50 24.68
N THR A 432 3.14 7.59 25.62
CA THR A 432 4.39 6.83 25.73
C THR A 432 4.60 5.92 24.53
N VAL A 433 5.86 5.55 24.26
CA VAL A 433 6.19 4.56 23.22
C VAL A 433 5.43 3.25 23.47
N MET A 434 5.23 2.85 24.73
CA MET A 434 4.50 1.63 25.06
C MET A 434 3.00 1.73 24.70
N GLN A 435 2.37 2.87 24.91
CA GLN A 435 0.98 3.10 24.47
C GLN A 435 0.86 3.05 22.95
N ASN A 436 1.82 3.63 22.21
CA ASN A 436 1.87 3.53 20.76
C ASN A 436 2.09 2.08 20.29
N ILE A 437 2.94 1.30 20.94
CA ILE A 437 3.13 -0.13 20.66
C ILE A 437 1.83 -0.91 20.96
N LYS A 438 1.16 -0.63 22.09
CA LYS A 438 -0.14 -1.23 22.43
C LYS A 438 -1.17 -0.97 21.32
N TYR A 439 -1.29 0.29 20.85
CA TYR A 439 -2.15 0.65 19.74
C TYR A 439 -1.78 -0.10 18.45
N MET A 440 -0.49 -0.16 18.10
CA MET A 440 -0.02 -0.87 16.91
C MET A 440 -0.41 -2.34 16.93
N PHE A 441 -0.20 -3.04 18.04
CA PHE A 441 -0.53 -4.46 18.13
C PHE A 441 -2.03 -4.73 18.27
N GLN A 442 -2.76 -3.97 19.08
CA GLN A 442 -4.19 -4.21 19.30
C GLN A 442 -5.04 -3.72 18.14
N PHE A 443 -4.79 -2.50 17.66
CA PHE A 443 -5.60 -1.95 16.58
C PHE A 443 -5.04 -2.27 15.21
N GLN A 444 -3.80 -1.85 14.90
CA GLN A 444 -3.30 -1.93 13.54
C GLN A 444 -3.05 -3.38 13.10
N PHE A 445 -2.44 -4.21 13.95
CA PHE A 445 -2.19 -5.62 13.61
C PHE A 445 -3.33 -6.54 14.03
N GLY A 446 -3.97 -6.32 15.17
CA GLY A 446 -5.09 -7.12 15.65
C GLY A 446 -6.38 -6.82 14.90
N TYR A 447 -6.89 -5.61 15.02
CA TYR A 447 -8.18 -5.25 14.46
C TYR A 447 -8.14 -5.00 12.94
N MET A 448 -7.13 -4.27 12.43
CA MET A 448 -7.04 -3.90 11.01
C MET A 448 -6.34 -4.93 10.13
N TYR A 449 -5.60 -5.89 10.67
CA TYR A 449 -4.98 -6.95 9.88
C TYR A 449 -5.55 -8.32 10.22
N TRP A 450 -5.42 -8.76 11.49
CA TRP A 450 -5.81 -10.12 11.87
C TRP A 450 -7.29 -10.40 11.69
N ARG A 451 -8.17 -9.43 12.00
CA ARG A 451 -9.61 -9.54 11.77
C ARG A 451 -9.93 -9.77 10.29
N TYR A 452 -9.30 -9.03 9.38
CA TYR A 452 -9.46 -9.20 7.94
C TYR A 452 -8.89 -10.54 7.44
N PHE A 453 -7.76 -10.96 7.99
CA PHE A 453 -7.21 -12.29 7.69
C PHE A 453 -8.20 -13.39 8.06
N MET A 454 -8.82 -13.29 9.24
CA MET A 454 -9.84 -14.24 9.69
C MET A 454 -11.10 -14.21 8.83
N TRP A 455 -11.52 -13.06 8.27
CA TRP A 455 -12.63 -13.02 7.32
C TRP A 455 -12.41 -13.95 6.13
N ASN A 456 -11.22 -13.99 5.61
CA ASN A 456 -10.87 -14.73 4.40
C ASN A 456 -10.68 -16.24 4.64
N PHE A 457 -10.32 -16.65 5.87
CA PHE A 457 -9.96 -18.05 6.16
C PHE A 457 -10.80 -18.72 7.23
N VAL A 458 -11.66 -17.98 7.94
CA VAL A 458 -12.55 -18.51 8.98
C VAL A 458 -14.01 -18.18 8.70
N GLY A 459 -14.28 -16.96 8.21
CA GLY A 459 -15.58 -16.46 7.83
C GLY A 459 -15.89 -15.08 8.41
N LYS A 460 -16.93 -14.45 7.92
CA LYS A 460 -17.31 -13.06 8.18
C LYS A 460 -18.70 -12.97 8.80
N GLN A 461 -18.86 -12.12 9.80
CA GLN A 461 -20.12 -11.95 10.53
C GLN A 461 -21.18 -11.22 9.70
N ASP A 462 -20.83 -10.10 9.11
CA ASP A 462 -21.69 -9.22 8.31
C ASP A 462 -20.87 -8.30 7.41
N ASP A 463 -21.51 -7.50 6.57
CA ASP A 463 -20.93 -6.48 5.70
C ASP A 463 -21.00 -5.06 6.26
N ILE A 464 -21.39 -4.91 7.53
CA ILE A 464 -21.43 -3.64 8.24
C ILE A 464 -20.03 -3.31 8.73
N GLN A 465 -19.64 -2.04 8.59
CA GLN A 465 -18.33 -1.58 9.05
C GLN A 465 -18.21 -1.67 10.58
N GLY A 466 -17.20 -2.38 11.06
CA GLY A 466 -16.94 -2.52 12.49
C GLY A 466 -16.28 -1.27 13.10
N ARG A 467 -16.70 -0.94 14.33
CA ARG A 467 -16.14 0.16 15.13
C ARG A 467 -15.86 -0.27 16.58
N TYR A 468 -15.21 -1.42 16.76
CA TYR A 468 -15.07 -2.08 18.08
C TYR A 468 -16.43 -2.44 18.72
N ASP A 469 -17.42 -2.70 17.91
CA ASP A 469 -18.77 -3.07 18.27
C ASP A 469 -19.11 -4.51 17.82
N ASN A 470 -20.38 -4.83 17.79
CA ASN A 470 -20.88 -6.15 17.39
C ASN A 470 -20.94 -6.35 15.86
N HIS A 471 -20.29 -5.50 15.06
CA HIS A 471 -20.32 -5.58 13.61
C HIS A 471 -18.92 -5.80 13.02
N GLY A 472 -18.89 -6.33 11.81
CA GLY A 472 -17.67 -6.52 11.05
C GLY A 472 -16.67 -7.47 11.70
N ASN A 473 -17.11 -8.38 12.57
CA ASN A 473 -16.24 -9.37 13.19
C ASN A 473 -16.02 -10.59 12.28
N TRP A 474 -15.04 -11.43 12.61
CA TRP A 474 -14.94 -12.75 11.99
C TRP A 474 -15.87 -13.74 12.68
N LEU A 475 -16.32 -14.76 11.95
CA LEU A 475 -17.29 -15.75 12.41
C LEU A 475 -16.88 -17.15 11.94
N SER A 476 -16.78 -18.11 12.88
CA SER A 476 -16.32 -19.44 12.52
C SER A 476 -17.42 -20.39 12.05
N GLY A 477 -18.65 -20.21 12.52
CA GLY A 477 -19.76 -21.14 12.40
C GLY A 477 -19.77 -22.21 13.50
N ILE A 478 -18.78 -22.22 14.39
CA ILE A 478 -18.74 -23.11 15.55
C ILE A 478 -19.35 -22.35 16.74
N ASN A 479 -20.56 -22.74 17.13
CA ASN A 479 -21.36 -22.01 18.13
C ASN A 479 -20.59 -21.73 19.43
N PHE A 480 -19.84 -22.71 19.94
CA PHE A 480 -19.04 -22.54 21.15
C PHE A 480 -18.00 -21.41 21.03
N VAL A 481 -17.31 -21.32 19.89
CA VAL A 481 -16.28 -20.29 19.65
C VAL A 481 -16.92 -18.93 19.45
N ASP A 482 -17.97 -18.88 18.62
CA ASP A 482 -18.60 -17.62 18.23
C ASP A 482 -19.41 -17.03 19.39
N SER A 483 -20.13 -17.86 20.16
CA SER A 483 -20.89 -17.39 21.32
C SER A 483 -20.01 -16.88 22.46
N ALA A 484 -18.83 -17.45 22.65
CA ALA A 484 -17.87 -16.97 23.65
C ALA A 484 -17.30 -15.57 23.32
N ARG A 485 -17.29 -15.19 22.02
CA ARG A 485 -16.74 -13.91 21.55
C ARG A 485 -17.80 -12.85 21.25
N LEU A 486 -18.90 -13.24 20.66
CA LEU A 486 -19.90 -12.34 20.08
C LEU A 486 -21.26 -12.42 20.80
N GLY A 487 -21.39 -13.28 21.82
CA GLY A 487 -22.66 -13.60 22.43
C GLY A 487 -23.42 -14.68 21.66
N SER A 488 -24.61 -15.09 22.17
CA SER A 488 -25.40 -16.15 21.59
C SER A 488 -25.68 -15.93 20.10
N GLN A 489 -25.46 -16.95 19.30
CA GLN A 489 -25.69 -16.94 17.85
C GLN A 489 -27.08 -17.59 17.48
N GLU A 490 -27.84 -18.02 18.46
CA GLU A 490 -29.09 -18.79 18.21
C GLU A 490 -30.28 -17.90 17.86
N ASN A 491 -30.46 -16.79 18.58
CA ASN A 491 -31.64 -15.90 18.46
C ASN A 491 -31.23 -14.52 17.88
N LEU A 492 -30.52 -14.54 16.77
CA LEU A 492 -30.13 -13.28 16.10
C LEU A 492 -31.32 -12.64 15.37
N PRO A 493 -31.39 -11.30 15.34
CA PRO A 493 -32.32 -10.57 14.48
C PRO A 493 -32.20 -11.02 13.01
N SER A 494 -33.31 -10.96 12.28
CA SER A 494 -33.40 -11.49 10.91
C SER A 494 -32.47 -10.76 9.93
N ASP A 495 -32.22 -9.48 10.12
CA ASP A 495 -31.29 -8.66 9.34
C ASP A 495 -29.83 -9.10 9.51
N ILE A 496 -29.42 -9.47 10.73
CA ILE A 496 -28.09 -10.02 11.01
C ILE A 496 -28.00 -11.46 10.50
N LYS A 497 -28.99 -12.30 10.78
CA LYS A 497 -29.01 -13.71 10.38
C LYS A 497 -28.98 -13.88 8.86
N ASN A 498 -29.71 -13.03 8.13
CA ASN A 498 -29.85 -13.08 6.68
C ASN A 498 -28.92 -12.08 5.95
N ASN A 499 -27.95 -11.48 6.66
CA ASN A 499 -26.98 -10.58 6.04
C ASN A 499 -26.23 -11.30 4.92
N LYS A 500 -26.13 -10.67 3.73
CA LYS A 500 -25.52 -11.29 2.54
C LYS A 500 -24.00 -11.47 2.67
N GLY A 501 -23.35 -10.67 3.51
CA GLY A 501 -21.92 -10.80 3.83
C GLY A 501 -21.61 -11.88 4.87
N ARG A 502 -22.65 -12.50 5.48
CA ARG A 502 -22.46 -13.53 6.51
C ARG A 502 -22.06 -14.86 5.88
N ASN A 503 -20.89 -15.36 6.27
CA ASN A 503 -20.42 -16.68 5.86
C ASN A 503 -19.57 -17.33 6.95
N THR A 504 -19.38 -18.66 6.86
CA THR A 504 -18.60 -19.43 7.83
C THR A 504 -17.86 -20.56 7.13
N TYR A 505 -16.58 -20.74 7.47
CA TYR A 505 -15.71 -21.76 6.86
C TYR A 505 -15.20 -22.80 7.88
N PHE A 506 -15.68 -22.77 9.12
CA PHE A 506 -15.37 -23.75 10.17
C PHE A 506 -13.87 -23.96 10.41
N PHE A 507 -13.07 -22.91 10.27
CA PHE A 507 -11.60 -22.91 10.29
C PHE A 507 -10.94 -23.80 9.22
N LEU A 508 -11.66 -24.42 8.28
CA LEU A 508 -11.08 -25.37 7.33
C LEU A 508 -9.98 -24.75 6.45
N PRO A 509 -10.17 -23.59 5.81
CA PRO A 509 -9.09 -22.97 5.03
C PRO A 509 -7.90 -22.57 5.89
N LEU A 510 -8.14 -22.06 7.10
CA LEU A 510 -7.08 -21.69 8.05
C LEU A 510 -6.22 -22.91 8.44
N LEU A 511 -6.86 -24.01 8.81
CA LEU A 511 -6.16 -25.25 9.20
C LEU A 511 -5.36 -25.82 8.04
N LEU A 512 -5.91 -25.85 6.84
CA LEU A 512 -5.19 -26.29 5.64
C LEU A 512 -3.97 -25.40 5.36
N GLY A 513 -4.11 -24.10 5.45
CA GLY A 513 -2.99 -23.16 5.29
C GLY A 513 -1.90 -23.35 6.35
N ILE A 514 -2.27 -23.57 7.63
CA ILE A 514 -1.31 -23.85 8.70
C ILE A 514 -0.56 -25.18 8.45
N ILE A 515 -1.27 -26.23 8.03
CA ILE A 515 -0.65 -27.52 7.67
C ILE A 515 0.32 -27.33 6.50
N GLY A 516 -0.09 -26.58 5.46
CA GLY A 516 0.77 -26.25 4.32
C GLY A 516 2.02 -25.47 4.74
N LEU A 517 1.88 -24.47 5.61
CA LEU A 517 2.97 -23.68 6.17
C LEU A 517 3.99 -24.57 6.92
N ILE A 518 3.52 -25.43 7.83
CA ILE A 518 4.38 -26.37 8.58
C ILE A 518 5.11 -27.32 7.61
N PHE A 519 4.40 -27.84 6.62
CA PHE A 519 4.97 -28.70 5.59
C PHE A 519 6.07 -27.98 4.80
N GLN A 520 5.81 -26.75 4.35
CA GLN A 520 6.77 -25.97 3.57
C GLN A 520 8.02 -25.59 4.37
N ILE A 521 7.87 -25.19 5.64
CA ILE A 521 9.00 -24.94 6.54
C ILE A 521 9.89 -26.17 6.65
N SER A 522 9.28 -27.35 6.83
CA SER A 522 10.03 -28.60 7.02
C SER A 522 10.71 -29.10 5.74
N ARG A 523 10.12 -28.87 4.56
CA ARG A 523 10.61 -29.39 3.28
C ARG A 523 11.52 -28.43 2.53
N ASN A 524 11.22 -27.14 2.53
CA ASN A 524 11.98 -26.13 1.81
C ASN A 524 12.01 -24.78 2.55
N PRO A 525 12.80 -24.66 3.64
CA PRO A 525 12.84 -23.45 4.45
C PRO A 525 13.31 -22.20 3.67
N LYS A 526 14.11 -22.37 2.62
CA LYS A 526 14.56 -21.25 1.77
C LYS A 526 13.41 -20.66 0.96
N GLN A 527 12.59 -21.52 0.35
CA GLN A 527 11.42 -21.10 -0.40
C GLN A 527 10.34 -20.54 0.54
N PHE A 528 10.13 -21.20 1.69
CA PHE A 528 9.27 -20.67 2.74
C PHE A 528 9.66 -19.24 3.11
N TRP A 529 10.95 -18.98 3.38
CA TRP A 529 11.41 -17.65 3.76
C TRP A 529 11.08 -16.59 2.68
N ALA A 530 11.31 -16.89 1.42
CA ALA A 530 10.99 -15.98 0.32
C ALA A 530 9.49 -15.66 0.27
N LEU A 531 8.61 -16.66 0.42
CA LEU A 531 7.16 -16.45 0.47
C LEU A 531 6.71 -15.76 1.76
N PHE A 532 7.33 -16.09 2.90
CA PHE A 532 7.05 -15.42 4.16
C PHE A 532 7.38 -13.93 4.11
N VAL A 533 8.49 -13.56 3.49
CA VAL A 533 8.82 -12.15 3.24
C VAL A 533 7.74 -11.49 2.37
N PHE A 534 7.23 -12.18 1.35
CA PHE A 534 6.13 -11.67 0.55
C PHE A 534 4.85 -11.47 1.36
N PHE A 535 4.48 -12.44 2.17
CA PHE A 535 3.37 -12.35 3.11
C PHE A 535 3.50 -11.15 4.05
N MET A 536 4.68 -10.97 4.65
CA MET A 536 4.94 -9.87 5.57
C MET A 536 4.87 -8.51 4.87
N PHE A 537 5.47 -8.37 3.68
CA PHE A 537 5.48 -7.11 2.95
C PHE A 537 4.10 -6.71 2.43
N THR A 538 3.29 -7.67 1.98
CA THR A 538 1.94 -7.41 1.47
C THR A 538 0.86 -7.38 2.56
N GLY A 539 1.22 -7.61 3.82
CA GLY A 539 0.33 -7.58 4.98
C GLY A 539 0.80 -6.62 6.06
N ILE A 540 1.54 -7.12 7.02
CA ILE A 540 1.98 -6.39 8.21
C ILE A 540 2.77 -5.12 7.86
N ALA A 541 3.67 -5.20 6.87
CA ALA A 541 4.45 -4.03 6.47
C ALA A 541 3.59 -2.92 5.85
N ILE A 542 2.50 -3.25 5.14
CA ILE A 542 1.53 -2.24 4.67
C ILE A 542 0.88 -1.54 5.86
N GLN A 543 0.42 -2.28 6.86
CA GLN A 543 -0.18 -1.70 8.06
C GLN A 543 0.81 -0.81 8.82
N PHE A 544 2.06 -1.26 8.90
CA PHE A 544 3.11 -0.45 9.52
C PHE A 544 3.37 0.85 8.74
N TYR A 545 3.50 0.77 7.42
CA TYR A 545 3.84 1.90 6.54
C TYR A 545 2.69 2.90 6.41
N THR A 546 1.47 2.43 6.20
CA THR A 546 0.30 3.30 6.02
C THR A 546 -0.18 3.94 7.31
N ASN A 547 0.26 3.41 8.44
CA ASN A 547 -0.02 3.93 9.78
C ASN A 547 -1.50 4.36 9.97
N PRO A 548 -2.47 3.44 9.78
CA PRO A 548 -3.88 3.81 9.78
C PRO A 548 -4.30 4.36 11.15
N ALA A 549 -4.95 5.52 11.14
CA ALA A 549 -5.62 6.06 12.31
C ALA A 549 -6.82 5.19 12.68
N ILE A 550 -7.31 5.34 13.93
CA ILE A 550 -8.49 4.64 14.41
C ILE A 550 -9.73 5.04 13.58
N PHE A 551 -10.62 4.08 13.33
CA PHE A 551 -11.90 4.27 12.62
C PHE A 551 -11.77 4.92 11.24
N GLN A 552 -11.12 4.19 10.33
CA GLN A 552 -11.08 4.56 8.92
C GLN A 552 -12.50 4.73 8.34
N PRO A 553 -12.68 5.57 7.31
CA PRO A 553 -14.01 5.80 6.72
C PRO A 553 -14.64 4.56 6.07
N ARG A 554 -13.84 3.56 5.70
CA ARG A 554 -14.28 2.22 5.24
C ARG A 554 -13.28 1.15 5.64
N GLU A 555 -13.68 -0.11 5.58
CA GLU A 555 -12.78 -1.25 5.77
C GLU A 555 -11.66 -1.26 4.73
N ARG A 556 -10.47 -1.71 5.12
CA ARG A 556 -9.23 -1.64 4.32
C ARG A 556 -8.68 -3.03 3.96
N ASP A 557 -9.46 -4.08 4.09
CA ASP A 557 -9.10 -5.47 3.80
C ASP A 557 -8.57 -5.67 2.38
N TYR A 558 -9.13 -4.95 1.41
CA TYR A 558 -8.72 -4.96 0.02
C TYR A 558 -7.24 -4.60 -0.20
N SER A 559 -6.63 -3.81 0.66
CA SER A 559 -5.22 -3.44 0.58
C SER A 559 -4.26 -4.55 1.03
N LEU A 560 -4.78 -5.60 1.68
CA LEU A 560 -4.03 -6.68 2.29
C LEU A 560 -4.16 -8.02 1.54
N VAL A 561 -4.90 -8.00 0.44
CA VAL A 561 -5.18 -9.17 -0.42
C VAL A 561 -3.89 -9.93 -0.84
N GLY A 562 -2.75 -9.21 -0.95
CA GLY A 562 -1.48 -9.84 -1.25
C GLY A 562 -1.03 -10.87 -0.20
N SER A 563 -1.19 -10.57 1.09
CA SER A 563 -0.86 -11.53 2.15
C SER A 563 -1.83 -12.71 2.19
N PHE A 564 -3.11 -12.46 1.90
CA PHE A 564 -4.12 -13.52 1.79
C PHE A 564 -3.82 -14.46 0.61
N TYR A 565 -3.39 -13.88 -0.52
CA TYR A 565 -2.89 -14.64 -1.67
C TYR A 565 -1.74 -15.58 -1.28
N VAL A 566 -0.74 -15.06 -0.57
CA VAL A 566 0.43 -15.87 -0.17
C VAL A 566 0.08 -16.96 0.82
N PHE A 567 -0.85 -16.70 1.75
CA PHE A 567 -1.29 -17.74 2.70
C PHE A 567 -2.08 -18.86 2.03
N ALA A 568 -2.82 -18.55 0.97
CA ALA A 568 -3.58 -19.56 0.21
C ALA A 568 -2.72 -20.36 -0.78
N LEU A 569 -1.45 -19.97 -1.05
CA LEU A 569 -0.47 -20.74 -1.83
C LEU A 569 -0.02 -22.02 -1.11
#